data_db99bd7249e25f6efbaec124b865ca6f
#
_entry.id   db99bd7249e25f6efbaec124b865ca6f
#
_cell.length_a   1.000
_cell.length_b   1.000
_cell.length_c   1.000
_cell.angle_alpha   90.00
_cell.angle_beta   90.00
_cell.angle_gamma   90.00
#
_symmetry.space_group_name_H-M   'P 1'
#
loop_
_entity.id
_entity.type
_entity.pdbx_description
1 polymer ?
#
loop_
_entity_poly.entity_id
_entity_poly.type
_entity_poly.pdbx_seq_one_letter_code
_entity_poly.pdbx_strand_id
1 'polypeptide(L)'
;MKLLVFCNAQSDQVDRIGRASASHVADAAAMFWEQRKMAKIVILASFILAFIPAGASAKDTQFWNLTADTITSLQLSPPGKNEWGRNQADNDRDHTVDHDERLKITDTPAGAYDVKFVDKGGRTCIIPKVQIKTGAIFTIEEKDLKGCSK
;
A
#
# COMPACT_ATOMS: atom_id res chain seq x y z
N MET A 1 36.22 44.25 -18.51
CA MET A 1 37.51 43.99 -17.87
C MET A 1 37.74 42.49 -18.00
N LYS A 2 38.42 42.13 -19.06
CA LYS A 2 39.81 41.64 -19.21
C LYS A 2 40.03 40.35 -18.42
N LEU A 3 40.18 39.27 -19.16
CA LEU A 3 41.42 38.57 -19.56
C LEU A 3 41.72 37.43 -18.53
N LEU A 4 42.16 36.24 -18.85
CA LEU A 4 43.13 35.74 -19.83
C LEU A 4 42.96 34.21 -20.01
N VAL A 5 43.07 33.83 -21.23
CA VAL A 5 43.48 32.58 -21.83
C VAL A 5 44.86 32.14 -21.28
N PHE A 6 45.04 30.87 -20.94
CA PHE A 6 46.34 30.23 -21.08
C PHE A 6 46.13 28.81 -21.70
N CYS A 7 46.42 28.77 -22.98
CA CYS A 7 46.96 27.62 -23.69
C CYS A 7 48.30 27.24 -23.09
N ASN A 8 48.57 25.98 -22.84
CA ASN A 8 49.87 25.45 -23.13
C ASN A 8 49.80 23.96 -23.53
N ALA A 9 50.22 23.80 -24.75
CA ALA A 9 50.53 22.54 -25.39
C ALA A 9 51.78 21.92 -24.75
N GLN A 10 51.72 20.64 -24.46
CA GLN A 10 52.91 19.81 -24.35
C GLN A 10 52.64 18.53 -25.13
N SER A 11 52.97 18.66 -26.40
CA SER A 11 53.06 17.58 -27.37
C SER A 11 54.37 16.82 -27.17
N ASP A 12 54.32 15.57 -27.64
CA ASP A 12 55.47 14.80 -28.10
C ASP A 12 56.59 14.45 -27.11
N GLN A 13 56.52 13.24 -26.66
CA GLN A 13 57.63 12.25 -26.74
C GLN A 13 57.26 11.03 -25.91
N VAL A 14 56.81 10.01 -26.51
CA VAL A 14 57.24 8.61 -26.25
C VAL A 14 56.66 7.67 -27.35
N ASP A 15 56.91 8.00 -28.58
CA ASP A 15 56.95 7.01 -29.65
C ASP A 15 58.39 6.53 -29.80
N ARG A 16 58.68 5.36 -29.33
CA ARG A 16 59.69 4.39 -29.72
C ARG A 16 60.29 3.65 -28.54
N ILE A 17 59.58 2.74 -27.95
CA ILE A 17 60.14 1.51 -27.39
C ILE A 17 59.02 0.52 -27.28
N GLY A 18 59.09 -0.59 -28.01
CA GLY A 18 58.27 -1.76 -27.66
C GLY A 18 57.34 -2.31 -28.71
N ARG A 19 57.80 -2.35 -29.96
CA ARG A 19 57.20 -3.28 -30.94
C ARG A 19 57.91 -4.63 -30.84
N ALA A 20 57.64 -5.36 -29.79
CA ALA A 20 57.91 -6.80 -29.73
C ALA A 20 57.15 -7.43 -28.57
N SER A 21 56.31 -8.42 -28.86
CA SER A 21 55.60 -9.30 -27.92
C SER A 21 54.18 -8.87 -27.54
N ALA A 22 53.34 -8.60 -28.51
CA ALA A 22 51.92 -8.37 -28.27
C ALA A 22 50.97 -9.49 -28.78
N SER A 23 51.49 -10.68 -29.12
CA SER A 23 50.64 -11.74 -29.68
C SER A 23 50.21 -12.84 -28.70
N HIS A 24 50.77 -12.94 -27.51
CA HIS A 24 50.40 -13.99 -26.56
C HIS A 24 49.62 -13.52 -25.32
N VAL A 25 49.45 -12.23 -25.14
CA VAL A 25 48.69 -11.69 -23.97
C VAL A 25 47.22 -11.39 -24.33
N ALA A 26 46.91 -11.28 -25.62
CA ALA A 26 45.55 -10.97 -26.06
C ALA A 26 44.58 -12.15 -25.92
N ASP A 27 45.05 -13.38 -26.09
CA ASP A 27 44.20 -14.55 -25.98
C ASP A 27 43.80 -14.92 -24.53
N ALA A 28 44.71 -14.68 -23.58
CA ALA A 28 44.37 -14.93 -22.16
C ALA A 28 43.36 -13.93 -21.57
N ALA A 29 43.39 -12.68 -22.05
CA ALA A 29 42.46 -11.68 -21.61
C ALA A 29 41.05 -11.89 -22.19
N ALA A 30 40.92 -12.40 -23.39
CA ALA A 30 39.64 -12.67 -24.01
C ALA A 30 38.92 -13.85 -23.32
N MET A 31 39.62 -14.92 -22.94
CA MET A 31 39.03 -16.05 -22.20
C MET A 31 38.60 -15.64 -20.78
N PHE A 32 39.34 -14.73 -20.14
CA PHE A 32 38.96 -14.24 -18.79
C PHE A 32 37.75 -13.31 -18.81
N TRP A 33 37.54 -12.60 -19.90
CA TRP A 33 36.41 -11.71 -20.07
C TRP A 33 35.10 -12.46 -20.29
N GLU A 34 35.14 -13.54 -21.05
CA GLU A 34 34.00 -14.42 -21.35
C GLU A 34 33.49 -15.12 -20.07
N GLN A 35 34.40 -15.59 -19.22
CA GLN A 35 34.09 -16.25 -17.96
C GLN A 35 33.37 -15.27 -16.96
N ARG A 36 33.74 -14.00 -16.98
CA ARG A 36 33.11 -12.99 -16.12
C ARG A 36 31.68 -12.62 -16.54
N LYS A 37 31.35 -12.74 -17.83
CA LYS A 37 29.99 -12.49 -18.32
C LYS A 37 29.03 -13.60 -17.93
N MET A 38 29.48 -14.85 -18.02
CA MET A 38 28.69 -16.03 -17.63
C MET A 38 28.40 -16.02 -16.10
N ALA A 39 29.40 -15.70 -15.27
CA ALA A 39 29.22 -15.65 -13.82
C ALA A 39 28.21 -14.56 -13.38
N LYS A 40 28.18 -13.40 -14.05
CA LYS A 40 27.24 -12.33 -13.74
C LYS A 40 25.80 -12.67 -14.13
N ILE A 41 25.59 -13.42 -15.21
CA ILE A 41 24.25 -13.83 -15.67
C ILE A 41 23.66 -14.87 -14.72
N VAL A 42 24.47 -15.82 -14.22
CA VAL A 42 23.99 -16.85 -13.29
C VAL A 42 23.61 -16.27 -11.93
N ILE A 43 24.35 -15.26 -11.43
CA ILE A 43 24.04 -14.61 -10.15
C ILE A 43 22.77 -13.76 -10.25
N LEU A 44 22.51 -13.11 -11.39
CA LEU A 44 21.29 -12.32 -11.60
C LEU A 44 20.04 -13.21 -11.74
N ALA A 45 20.16 -14.40 -12.32
CA ALA A 45 19.05 -15.35 -12.45
C ALA A 45 18.63 -15.97 -11.11
N SER A 46 19.57 -16.13 -10.17
CA SER A 46 19.27 -16.70 -8.84
C SER A 46 18.60 -15.74 -7.88
N PHE A 47 18.67 -14.42 -8.13
CA PHE A 47 18.09 -13.40 -7.22
C PHE A 47 16.61 -13.08 -7.51
N ILE A 48 16.09 -13.50 -8.67
CA ILE A 48 14.70 -13.23 -9.07
C ILE A 48 13.71 -14.21 -8.42
N LEU A 49 14.16 -15.37 -7.93
CA LEU A 49 13.27 -16.41 -7.39
C LEU A 49 12.89 -16.22 -5.92
N ALA A 50 13.38 -15.20 -5.22
CA ALA A 50 13.16 -14.99 -3.78
C ALA A 50 12.10 -13.94 -3.44
N PHE A 51 11.48 -13.28 -4.42
CA PHE A 51 10.39 -12.34 -4.20
C PHE A 51 9.04 -12.97 -4.60
N ILE A 52 8.65 -14.04 -3.91
CA ILE A 52 7.23 -14.42 -3.83
C ILE A 52 6.67 -13.52 -2.74
N PRO A 53 5.84 -12.51 -3.04
CA PRO A 53 5.11 -11.83 -1.99
C PRO A 53 4.25 -12.90 -1.33
N ALA A 54 4.54 -13.23 -0.08
CA ALA A 54 3.59 -13.94 0.76
C ALA A 54 2.32 -13.10 0.71
N GLY A 55 1.31 -13.56 -0.02
CA GLY A 55 0.01 -12.92 -0.10
C GLY A 55 -0.51 -12.81 1.33
N ALA A 56 -0.29 -11.69 1.98
CA ALA A 56 -0.97 -11.36 3.21
C ALA A 56 -2.45 -11.31 2.85
N SER A 57 -3.20 -12.36 3.20
CA SER A 57 -4.65 -12.34 3.11
C SER A 57 -5.10 -11.17 3.97
N ALA A 58 -5.45 -10.07 3.32
CA ALA A 58 -5.95 -8.89 4.02
C ALA A 58 -7.26 -9.33 4.72
N LYS A 59 -7.23 -9.33 6.04
CA LYS A 59 -8.41 -9.64 6.84
C LYS A 59 -9.45 -8.55 6.58
N ASP A 60 -10.71 -8.95 6.35
CA ASP A 60 -11.79 -7.99 6.10
C ASP A 60 -12.03 -7.10 7.33
N THR A 61 -12.23 -5.82 7.07
CA THR A 61 -12.72 -4.89 8.09
C THR A 61 -14.19 -5.20 8.35
N GLN A 62 -14.59 -5.27 9.62
CA GLN A 62 -15.96 -5.65 9.99
C GLN A 62 -16.54 -4.63 10.99
N PHE A 63 -17.81 -4.41 10.88
CA PHE A 63 -18.65 -3.80 11.90
C PHE A 63 -19.36 -4.91 12.68
N TRP A 64 -19.49 -4.77 13.99
CA TRP A 64 -20.24 -5.67 14.85
C TRP A 64 -21.32 -4.89 15.57
N ASN A 65 -22.59 -5.23 15.31
CA ASN A 65 -23.75 -4.60 15.93
C ASN A 65 -23.99 -5.16 17.34
N LEU A 66 -23.65 -4.39 18.33
CA LEU A 66 -23.94 -4.69 19.75
C LEU A 66 -25.02 -3.75 20.31
N THR A 67 -25.81 -3.09 19.46
CA THR A 67 -27.01 -2.37 19.87
C THR A 67 -28.19 -3.34 20.05
N ALA A 68 -29.27 -2.88 20.69
CA ALA A 68 -30.44 -3.74 20.95
C ALA A 68 -31.26 -4.03 19.67
N ASP A 69 -31.12 -3.23 18.63
CA ASP A 69 -32.00 -3.27 17.45
C ASP A 69 -31.26 -3.66 16.17
N THR A 70 -32.01 -4.18 15.20
CA THR A 70 -31.55 -4.43 13.84
C THR A 70 -31.28 -3.10 13.13
N ILE A 71 -30.11 -2.97 12.52
CA ILE A 71 -29.70 -1.79 11.74
C ILE A 71 -30.07 -2.04 10.26
N THR A 72 -30.78 -1.09 9.67
CA THR A 72 -31.23 -1.12 8.26
C THR A 72 -30.39 -0.22 7.35
N SER A 73 -29.62 0.70 7.91
CA SER A 73 -28.67 1.52 7.17
C SER A 73 -27.46 1.85 8.02
N LEU A 74 -26.27 1.70 7.44
CA LEU A 74 -24.98 2.06 8.04
C LEU A 74 -24.16 2.85 7.05
N GLN A 75 -23.88 4.11 7.34
CA GLN A 75 -23.12 5.00 6.47
C GLN A 75 -21.93 5.61 7.22
N LEU A 76 -20.84 5.84 6.51
CA LEU A 76 -19.61 6.41 7.03
C LEU A 76 -19.32 7.75 6.36
N SER A 77 -18.83 8.72 7.13
CA SER A 77 -18.39 10.03 6.63
C SER A 77 -17.06 10.42 7.26
N PRO A 78 -16.19 11.15 6.57
CA PRO A 78 -15.06 11.80 7.23
C PRO A 78 -15.55 12.70 8.37
N PRO A 79 -14.80 12.79 9.50
CA PRO A 79 -15.26 13.46 10.69
C PRO A 79 -15.72 14.90 10.45
N GLY A 80 -16.95 15.22 10.84
CA GLY A 80 -17.54 16.55 10.73
C GLY A 80 -17.92 17.02 9.32
N LYS A 81 -17.77 16.16 8.28
CA LYS A 81 -18.07 16.53 6.88
C LYS A 81 -19.52 16.30 6.49
N ASN A 82 -20.20 15.35 7.12
CA ASN A 82 -21.57 14.93 6.74
C ASN A 82 -21.66 14.46 5.26
N GLU A 83 -20.54 13.99 4.71
CA GLU A 83 -20.44 13.43 3.36
C GLU A 83 -20.64 11.92 3.45
N TRP A 84 -21.92 11.50 3.57
CA TRP A 84 -22.27 10.12 3.84
C TRP A 84 -22.03 9.23 2.61
N GLY A 85 -21.20 8.21 2.79
CA GLY A 85 -20.92 7.22 1.77
C GLY A 85 -22.12 6.27 1.52
N ARG A 86 -21.85 5.21 0.78
CA ARG A 86 -22.85 4.18 0.49
C ARG A 86 -23.37 3.54 1.79
N ASN A 87 -24.57 2.95 1.71
CA ASN A 87 -25.08 2.11 2.78
C ASN A 87 -24.26 0.81 2.85
N GLN A 88 -23.57 0.57 3.95
CA GLN A 88 -22.76 -0.63 4.15
C GLN A 88 -23.64 -1.86 4.46
N ALA A 89 -24.86 -1.68 4.96
CA ALA A 89 -25.80 -2.78 5.17
C ALA A 89 -26.12 -3.53 3.86
N ASP A 90 -25.96 -2.87 2.71
CA ASP A 90 -26.12 -3.52 1.40
C ASP A 90 -25.06 -4.64 1.13
N ASN A 91 -24.03 -4.74 1.96
CA ASN A 91 -23.07 -5.83 1.88
C ASN A 91 -23.58 -7.13 2.52
N ASP A 92 -24.65 -7.07 3.28
CA ASP A 92 -25.31 -8.24 3.81
C ASP A 92 -26.41 -8.74 2.86
N ARG A 93 -26.74 -10.04 2.96
CA ARG A 93 -27.66 -10.69 2.03
C ARG A 93 -29.09 -10.20 2.15
N ASP A 94 -29.54 -9.85 3.33
CA ASP A 94 -30.89 -9.31 3.61
C ASP A 94 -30.91 -7.79 3.80
N HIS A 95 -29.74 -7.12 3.58
CA HIS A 95 -29.56 -5.67 3.70
C HIS A 95 -29.84 -5.11 5.09
N THR A 96 -29.65 -5.94 6.12
CA THR A 96 -29.79 -5.55 7.53
C THR A 96 -28.59 -6.06 8.33
N VAL A 97 -28.44 -5.58 9.56
CA VAL A 97 -27.42 -6.07 10.49
C VAL A 97 -28.12 -6.30 11.83
N ASP A 98 -28.40 -7.54 12.12
CA ASP A 98 -29.10 -7.92 13.34
C ASP A 98 -28.24 -7.72 14.60
N HIS A 99 -28.87 -7.74 15.76
CA HIS A 99 -28.15 -7.75 17.03
C HIS A 99 -27.15 -8.92 17.08
N ASP A 100 -25.93 -8.64 17.54
CA ASP A 100 -24.80 -9.58 17.63
C ASP A 100 -24.27 -10.08 16.26
N GLU A 101 -24.65 -9.42 15.18
CA GLU A 101 -24.19 -9.74 13.83
C GLU A 101 -22.97 -8.91 13.41
N ARG A 102 -22.19 -9.47 12.49
CA ARG A 102 -21.01 -8.84 11.90
C ARG A 102 -21.20 -8.57 10.41
N LEU A 103 -21.04 -7.34 10.05
CA LEU A 103 -21.12 -6.85 8.67
C LEU A 103 -19.72 -6.59 8.11
N LYS A 104 -19.45 -7.07 6.91
CA LYS A 104 -18.24 -6.68 6.16
C LYS A 104 -18.35 -5.23 5.69
N ILE A 105 -17.33 -4.45 5.99
CA ILE A 105 -17.19 -3.06 5.53
C ILE A 105 -16.28 -3.03 4.30
N THR A 106 -16.74 -2.40 3.23
CA THR A 106 -16.01 -2.29 1.96
C THR A 106 -15.73 -0.82 1.62
N ASP A 107 -14.74 -0.60 0.76
CA ASP A 107 -14.39 0.72 0.22
C ASP A 107 -14.12 1.79 1.29
N THR A 108 -13.63 1.37 2.46
CA THR A 108 -13.37 2.25 3.60
C THR A 108 -11.91 2.09 4.06
N PRO A 109 -11.01 3.02 3.73
CA PRO A 109 -9.65 3.06 4.25
C PRO A 109 -9.62 3.16 5.79
N ALA A 110 -8.49 2.77 6.40
CA ALA A 110 -8.29 3.00 7.82
C ALA A 110 -8.32 4.50 8.15
N GLY A 111 -8.98 4.86 9.24
CA GLY A 111 -9.11 6.25 9.65
C GLY A 111 -10.19 6.47 10.70
N ALA A 112 -10.40 7.74 11.06
CA ALA A 112 -11.52 8.16 11.89
C ALA A 112 -12.73 8.48 11.00
N TYR A 113 -13.92 8.04 11.40
CA TYR A 113 -15.17 8.29 10.69
C TYR A 113 -16.29 8.65 11.65
N ASP A 114 -17.19 9.49 11.20
CA ASP A 114 -18.50 9.60 11.81
C ASP A 114 -19.37 8.47 11.23
N VAL A 115 -20.03 7.72 12.10
CA VAL A 115 -20.88 6.59 11.72
C VAL A 115 -22.33 6.98 11.92
N LYS A 116 -23.10 6.98 10.85
CA LYS A 116 -24.55 7.16 10.90
C LYS A 116 -25.24 5.82 10.63
N PHE A 117 -26.17 5.46 11.49
CA PHE A 117 -27.03 4.32 11.21
C PHE A 117 -28.49 4.63 11.47
N VAL A 118 -29.34 3.87 10.84
CA VAL A 118 -30.79 3.86 11.06
C VAL A 118 -31.19 2.46 11.47
N ASP A 119 -31.91 2.33 12.57
CA ASP A 119 -32.43 1.04 13.03
C ASP A 119 -33.85 0.77 12.46
N LYS A 120 -34.32 -0.46 12.66
CA LYS A 120 -35.63 -0.92 12.20
C LYS A 120 -36.79 -0.12 12.86
N GLY A 121 -36.58 0.50 14.01
CA GLY A 121 -37.53 1.39 14.68
C GLY A 121 -37.56 2.81 14.10
N GLY A 122 -36.71 3.11 13.11
CA GLY A 122 -36.57 4.43 12.49
C GLY A 122 -35.74 5.43 13.33
N ARG A 123 -35.04 4.95 14.36
CA ARG A 123 -34.12 5.76 15.13
C ARG A 123 -32.85 5.98 14.32
N THR A 124 -32.45 7.24 14.15
CA THR A 124 -31.22 7.63 13.47
C THR A 124 -30.20 8.10 14.50
N CYS A 125 -29.02 7.49 14.50
CA CYS A 125 -27.92 7.82 15.40
C CYS A 125 -26.67 8.20 14.63
N ILE A 126 -25.89 9.15 15.16
CA ILE A 126 -24.58 9.53 14.64
C ILE A 126 -23.56 9.38 15.76
N ILE A 127 -22.59 8.50 15.56
CA ILE A 127 -21.48 8.28 16.47
C ILE A 127 -20.23 8.91 15.87
N PRO A 128 -19.69 9.97 16.48
CA PRO A 128 -18.57 10.69 15.92
C PRO A 128 -17.24 9.98 16.18
N LYS A 129 -16.30 10.14 15.23
CA LYS A 129 -14.87 9.80 15.37
C LYS A 129 -14.59 8.34 15.73
N VAL A 130 -15.38 7.42 15.23
CA VAL A 130 -15.10 5.98 15.34
C VAL A 130 -13.81 5.65 14.60
N GLN A 131 -12.89 4.95 15.27
CA GLN A 131 -11.62 4.53 14.67
C GLN A 131 -11.78 3.21 13.93
N ILE A 132 -11.61 3.25 12.61
CA ILE A 132 -11.63 2.08 11.73
C ILE A 132 -10.19 1.71 11.34
N LYS A 133 -9.81 0.45 11.56
CA LYS A 133 -8.52 -0.09 11.17
C LYS A 133 -8.72 -1.20 10.16
N THR A 134 -7.91 -1.24 9.12
CA THR A 134 -7.96 -2.30 8.10
C THR A 134 -7.82 -3.68 8.75
N GLY A 135 -8.72 -4.59 8.41
CA GLY A 135 -8.71 -5.96 8.91
C GLY A 135 -9.12 -6.11 10.38
N ALA A 136 -9.62 -5.07 11.00
CA ALA A 136 -10.11 -5.09 12.38
C ALA A 136 -11.64 -5.07 12.45
N ILE A 137 -12.15 -5.38 13.62
CA ILE A 137 -13.57 -5.25 13.96
C ILE A 137 -13.74 -3.98 14.77
N PHE A 138 -14.71 -3.13 14.41
CA PHE A 138 -15.19 -2.06 15.27
C PHE A 138 -16.63 -2.34 15.70
N THR A 139 -16.98 -1.88 16.89
CA THR A 139 -18.29 -2.16 17.52
C THR A 139 -19.01 -0.86 17.80
N ILE A 140 -20.33 -0.92 17.82
CA ILE A 140 -21.20 0.09 18.40
C ILE A 140 -22.13 -0.63 19.39
N GLU A 141 -22.14 -0.12 20.60
CA GLU A 141 -22.97 -0.64 21.70
C GLU A 141 -24.09 0.35 22.06
N GLU A 142 -25.14 -0.10 22.71
CA GLU A 142 -26.25 0.77 23.13
C GLU A 142 -25.79 1.97 23.97
N LYS A 143 -24.74 1.80 24.78
CA LYS A 143 -24.15 2.88 25.60
C LYS A 143 -23.50 4.02 24.78
N ASP A 144 -23.13 3.73 23.52
CA ASP A 144 -22.49 4.70 22.61
C ASP A 144 -23.53 5.60 21.93
N LEU A 145 -24.81 5.24 22.01
CA LEU A 145 -25.91 5.92 21.35
C LEU A 145 -26.31 7.20 22.10
N LYS A 146 -25.67 8.30 21.73
CA LYS A 146 -25.97 9.63 22.26
C LYS A 146 -26.51 10.53 21.16
N GLY A 147 -27.61 11.25 21.45
CA GLY A 147 -28.15 12.20 20.49
C GLY A 147 -28.83 11.57 19.26
N CYS A 148 -29.42 10.38 19.42
CA CYS A 148 -30.26 9.81 18.38
C CYS A 148 -31.56 10.62 18.22
N SER A 149 -32.03 10.72 16.98
CA SER A 149 -33.33 11.29 16.60
C SER A 149 -34.29 10.22 16.11
N LYS A 150 -35.55 10.46 16.25
CA LYS A 150 -36.63 9.62 15.73
C LYS A 150 -37.46 10.45 14.76
#